data_4361dc36b7efaeb81f8706c7bb35570c
#
_entry.id   4361dc36b7efaeb81f8706c7bb35570c
#
_cell.length_a   1.000
_cell.length_b   1.000
_cell.length_c   1.000
_cell.angle_alpha   90.00
_cell.angle_beta   90.00
_cell.angle_gamma   90.00
#
_symmetry.space_group_name_H-M   'P 1'
#
loop_
_entity.id
_entity.type
_entity.pdbx_description
1 polymer ?
#
loop_
_entity_poly.entity_id
_entity_poly.type
_entity_poly.pdbx_seq_one_letter_code
_entity_poly.pdbx_strand_id
1 'polypeptide(L)'
;MTALLDLAPEGTPLPALATAEIHAAIDQLAGVVFESYGTDVLASALVELKRAESRLAACKHRILRAADTTRVAAAFGATDTGSWAALLTHTDGDVSARDVKLARALETGSPTCVALENGDISADHARVITAAASQLPEGVSDQDALTVERSLVAK
;
A
#
# COMPACT_ATOMS: atom_id res chain seq x y z
N MET A 1 -22.19 -6.62 5.12
CA MET A 1 -20.94 -6.17 5.73
C MET A 1 -21.02 -6.05 7.27
N THR A 2 -22.16 -6.30 7.88
CA THR A 2 -22.42 -6.16 9.33
C THR A 2 -22.21 -7.46 10.12
N ALA A 3 -22.20 -8.62 9.45
CA ALA A 3 -22.18 -9.93 10.12
C ALA A 3 -20.81 -10.37 10.69
N LEU A 4 -19.69 -9.74 10.27
CA LEU A 4 -18.35 -10.13 10.73
C LEU A 4 -17.93 -9.43 12.04
N LEU A 5 -18.57 -8.30 12.37
CA LEU A 5 -18.29 -7.59 13.63
C LEU A 5 -18.82 -8.32 14.87
N ASP A 6 -19.80 -9.22 14.69
CA ASP A 6 -20.44 -9.96 15.80
C ASP A 6 -19.65 -11.19 16.29
N LEU A 7 -18.61 -11.62 15.57
CA LEU A 7 -17.79 -12.81 15.91
C LEU A 7 -16.42 -12.48 16.49
N ALA A 8 -16.08 -11.20 16.61
CA ALA A 8 -14.80 -10.81 17.20
C ALA A 8 -14.85 -10.91 18.72
N PRO A 9 -13.84 -11.51 19.38
CA PRO A 9 -13.71 -11.40 20.83
C PRO A 9 -13.63 -9.92 21.22
N GLU A 10 -14.40 -9.54 22.22
CA GLU A 10 -14.42 -8.15 22.73
C GLU A 10 -12.99 -7.67 22.95
N GLY A 11 -12.64 -6.55 22.31
CA GLY A 11 -11.33 -5.93 22.45
C GLY A 11 -10.33 -6.20 21.31
N THR A 12 -10.65 -7.03 20.28
CA THR A 12 -9.74 -7.20 19.14
C THR A 12 -9.75 -5.95 18.26
N PRO A 13 -8.59 -5.29 18.02
CA PRO A 13 -8.54 -4.10 17.16
C PRO A 13 -8.98 -4.41 15.73
N LEU A 14 -9.74 -3.51 15.11
CA LEU A 14 -10.23 -3.66 13.73
C LEU A 14 -9.11 -3.99 12.70
N PRO A 15 -7.90 -3.39 12.76
CA PRO A 15 -6.80 -3.79 11.87
C PRO A 15 -6.41 -5.27 11.98
N ALA A 16 -6.43 -5.85 13.18
CA ALA A 16 -6.09 -7.26 13.38
C ALA A 16 -7.15 -8.19 12.78
N LEU A 17 -8.43 -7.83 12.86
CA LEU A 17 -9.53 -8.58 12.24
C LEU A 17 -9.41 -8.56 10.70
N ALA A 18 -9.21 -7.37 10.13
CA ALA A 18 -9.07 -7.22 8.69
C ALA A 18 -7.85 -7.99 8.13
N THR A 19 -6.74 -8.01 8.86
CA THR A 19 -5.56 -8.81 8.45
C THR A 19 -5.80 -10.30 8.55
N ALA A 20 -6.56 -10.78 9.53
CA ALA A 20 -6.93 -12.20 9.62
C ALA A 20 -7.78 -12.65 8.42
N GLU A 21 -8.70 -11.82 7.94
CA GLU A 21 -9.49 -12.10 6.72
C GLU A 21 -8.61 -12.17 5.48
N ILE A 22 -7.61 -11.30 5.37
CA ILE A 22 -6.65 -11.34 4.26
C ILE A 22 -5.87 -12.66 4.27
N HIS A 23 -5.38 -13.10 5.43
CA HIS A 23 -4.70 -14.38 5.57
C HIS A 23 -5.60 -15.55 5.17
N ALA A 24 -6.86 -15.58 5.62
CA ALA A 24 -7.82 -16.61 5.25
C ALA A 24 -8.08 -16.66 3.73
N ALA A 25 -8.16 -15.50 3.06
CA ALA A 25 -8.29 -15.44 1.62
C ALA A 25 -7.03 -15.96 0.87
N ILE A 26 -5.84 -15.67 1.40
CA ILE A 26 -4.57 -16.18 0.87
C ILE A 26 -4.52 -17.71 1.02
N ASP A 27 -4.94 -18.27 2.17
CA ASP A 27 -4.97 -19.71 2.40
C ASP A 27 -5.92 -20.42 1.43
N GLN A 28 -7.07 -19.80 1.10
CA GLN A 28 -7.98 -20.32 0.09
C GLN A 28 -7.32 -20.35 -1.30
N LEU A 29 -6.61 -19.28 -1.69
CA LEU A 29 -5.88 -19.24 -2.96
C LEU A 29 -4.74 -20.27 -3.00
N ALA A 30 -4.04 -20.49 -1.90
CA ALA A 30 -2.98 -21.49 -1.81
C ALA A 30 -3.48 -22.92 -2.02
N GLY A 31 -4.77 -23.19 -1.74
CA GLY A 31 -5.41 -24.49 -2.00
C GLY A 31 -5.89 -24.68 -3.44
N VAL A 32 -5.78 -23.69 -4.32
CA VAL A 32 -6.26 -23.77 -5.70
C VAL A 32 -5.26 -24.50 -6.59
N VAL A 33 -5.73 -25.50 -7.34
CA VAL A 33 -4.95 -26.18 -8.38
C VAL A 33 -5.08 -25.37 -9.68
N PHE A 34 -4.21 -24.40 -9.87
CA PHE A 34 -4.28 -23.45 -11.00
C PHE A 34 -4.13 -24.13 -12.37
N GLU A 35 -3.41 -25.24 -12.46
CA GLU A 35 -3.20 -26.00 -13.68
C GLU A 35 -4.50 -26.59 -14.26
N SER A 36 -5.58 -26.65 -13.47
CA SER A 36 -6.89 -27.13 -13.91
C SER A 36 -7.72 -26.06 -14.65
N TYR A 37 -7.27 -24.82 -14.69
CA TYR A 37 -8.01 -23.69 -15.26
C TYR A 37 -7.47 -23.30 -16.65
N GLY A 38 -8.36 -22.77 -17.49
CA GLY A 38 -8.00 -22.23 -18.81
C GLY A 38 -7.25 -20.90 -18.72
N THR A 39 -6.59 -20.55 -19.82
CA THR A 39 -5.72 -19.35 -19.94
C THR A 39 -6.42 -18.04 -19.54
N ASP A 40 -7.69 -17.88 -19.89
CA ASP A 40 -8.45 -16.66 -19.58
C ASP A 40 -8.69 -16.49 -18.08
N VAL A 41 -8.96 -17.61 -17.39
CA VAL A 41 -9.13 -17.61 -15.92
C VAL A 41 -7.81 -17.29 -15.24
N LEU A 42 -6.70 -17.88 -15.70
CA LEU A 42 -5.37 -17.61 -15.17
C LEU A 42 -4.95 -16.15 -15.38
N ALA A 43 -5.21 -15.61 -16.58
CA ALA A 43 -4.94 -14.21 -16.88
C ALA A 43 -5.74 -13.26 -15.96
N SER A 44 -7.04 -13.50 -15.82
CA SER A 44 -7.90 -12.70 -14.94
C SER A 44 -7.45 -12.80 -13.48
N ALA A 45 -7.14 -14.00 -12.99
CA ALA A 45 -6.68 -14.22 -11.63
C ALA A 45 -5.36 -13.47 -11.34
N LEU A 46 -4.43 -13.48 -12.30
CA LEU A 46 -3.16 -12.75 -12.16
C LEU A 46 -3.38 -11.24 -12.09
N VAL A 47 -4.25 -10.68 -12.93
CA VAL A 47 -4.60 -9.26 -12.92
C VAL A 47 -5.22 -8.85 -11.58
N GLU A 48 -6.21 -9.61 -11.11
CA GLU A 48 -6.88 -9.31 -9.84
C GLU A 48 -5.95 -9.49 -8.63
N LEU A 49 -5.06 -10.49 -8.65
CA LEU A 49 -4.04 -10.64 -7.61
C LEU A 49 -3.09 -9.45 -7.59
N LYS A 50 -2.63 -8.99 -8.76
CA LYS A 50 -1.79 -7.79 -8.86
C LYS A 50 -2.47 -6.53 -8.36
N ARG A 51 -3.77 -6.40 -8.65
CA ARG A 51 -4.59 -5.32 -8.11
C ARG A 51 -4.68 -5.38 -6.58
N ALA A 52 -4.90 -6.57 -6.02
CA ALA A 52 -4.94 -6.78 -4.57
C ALA A 52 -3.60 -6.44 -3.91
N GLU A 53 -2.45 -6.83 -4.49
CA GLU A 53 -1.12 -6.44 -4.02
C GLU A 53 -0.95 -4.92 -3.94
N SER A 54 -1.38 -4.19 -4.97
CA SER A 54 -1.29 -2.72 -5.00
C SER A 54 -2.14 -2.09 -3.89
N ARG A 55 -3.35 -2.58 -3.68
CA ARG A 55 -4.23 -2.13 -2.60
C ARG A 55 -3.66 -2.44 -1.21
N LEU A 56 -3.04 -3.60 -1.03
CA LEU A 56 -2.32 -3.95 0.21
C LEU A 56 -1.11 -3.03 0.43
N ALA A 57 -0.38 -2.69 -0.64
CA ALA A 57 0.69 -1.72 -0.56
C ALA A 57 0.18 -0.34 -0.10
N ALA A 58 -0.97 0.12 -0.61
CA ALA A 58 -1.58 1.36 -0.14
C ALA A 58 -1.89 1.31 1.37
N CYS A 59 -2.47 0.21 1.85
CA CYS A 59 -2.72 0.02 3.29
C CYS A 59 -1.42 0.06 4.11
N LYS A 60 -0.36 -0.61 3.65
CA LYS A 60 0.96 -0.58 4.28
C LYS A 60 1.50 0.85 4.38
N HIS A 61 1.45 1.62 3.30
CA HIS A 61 1.92 3.00 3.31
C HIS A 61 1.11 3.91 4.23
N ARG A 62 -0.19 3.70 4.37
CA ARG A 62 -1.02 4.40 5.38
C ARG A 62 -0.58 4.09 6.80
N ILE A 63 -0.26 2.84 7.11
CA ILE A 63 0.27 2.42 8.43
C ILE A 63 1.62 3.09 8.69
N LEU A 64 2.54 3.04 7.72
CA LEU A 64 3.87 3.67 7.84
C LEU A 64 3.78 5.18 8.03
N ARG A 65 2.87 5.86 7.33
CA ARG A 65 2.62 7.29 7.49
C ARG A 65 2.07 7.61 8.88
N ALA A 66 1.13 6.82 9.38
CA ALA A 66 0.60 6.98 10.74
C ALA A 66 1.70 6.77 11.79
N ALA A 67 2.53 5.73 11.64
CA ALA A 67 3.66 5.45 12.52
C ALA A 67 4.69 6.60 12.51
N ASP A 68 4.97 7.17 11.34
CA ASP A 68 5.88 8.31 11.20
C ASP A 68 5.34 9.57 11.88
N THR A 69 4.07 9.87 11.67
CA THR A 69 3.38 11.03 12.27
C THR A 69 3.31 10.93 13.80
N THR A 70 3.06 9.74 14.32
CA THR A 70 2.97 9.49 15.78
C THR A 70 4.32 9.23 16.45
N ARG A 71 5.43 9.23 15.65
CA ARG A 71 6.79 9.00 16.13
C ARG A 71 6.96 7.68 16.89
N VAL A 72 6.29 6.62 16.43
CA VAL A 72 6.32 5.30 17.05
C VAL A 72 7.74 4.78 17.22
N ALA A 73 8.64 5.04 16.25
CA ALA A 73 10.03 4.61 16.29
C ALA A 73 10.74 5.00 17.60
N ALA A 74 10.51 6.21 18.11
CA ALA A 74 11.13 6.69 19.36
C ALA A 74 10.68 5.87 20.58
N ALA A 75 9.41 5.42 20.62
CA ALA A 75 8.90 4.59 21.70
C ALA A 75 9.54 3.18 21.73
N PHE A 76 10.06 2.72 20.58
CA PHE A 76 10.73 1.43 20.44
C PHE A 76 12.27 1.53 20.41
N GLY A 77 12.82 2.73 20.65
CA GLY A 77 14.27 2.95 20.63
C GLY A 77 14.91 2.86 19.25
N ALA A 78 14.11 2.94 18.18
CA ALA A 78 14.59 2.96 16.81
C ALA A 78 14.93 4.41 16.38
N THR A 79 15.92 4.56 15.48
CA THR A 79 16.40 5.86 15.01
C THR A 79 15.36 6.61 14.15
N ASP A 80 14.58 5.86 13.39
CA ASP A 80 13.54 6.37 12.49
C ASP A 80 12.49 5.29 12.17
N THR A 81 11.42 5.71 11.49
CA THR A 81 10.31 4.81 11.11
C THR A 81 10.74 3.69 10.17
N GLY A 82 11.73 3.91 9.30
CA GLY A 82 12.26 2.88 8.41
C GLY A 82 12.98 1.78 9.19
N SER A 83 13.87 2.16 10.12
CA SER A 83 14.58 1.24 11.00
C SER A 83 13.63 0.45 11.90
N TRP A 84 12.61 1.12 12.45
CA TRP A 84 11.56 0.49 13.23
C TRP A 84 10.78 -0.55 12.41
N ALA A 85 10.35 -0.19 11.20
CA ALA A 85 9.61 -1.09 10.32
C ALA A 85 10.47 -2.29 9.89
N ALA A 86 11.74 -2.05 9.55
CA ALA A 86 12.69 -3.11 9.17
C ALA A 86 12.86 -4.15 10.27
N LEU A 87 13.04 -3.70 11.51
CA LEU A 87 13.17 -4.58 12.69
C LEU A 87 11.92 -5.42 12.92
N LEU A 88 10.74 -4.82 12.84
CA LEU A 88 9.48 -5.53 13.12
C LEU A 88 9.11 -6.53 12.02
N THR A 89 9.41 -6.22 10.77
CA THR A 89 8.99 -7.02 9.62
C THR A 89 10.08 -7.91 9.05
N HIS A 90 11.29 -7.88 9.66
CA HIS A 90 12.47 -8.60 9.17
C HIS A 90 12.79 -8.27 7.70
N THR A 91 12.51 -7.02 7.29
CA THR A 91 12.74 -6.52 5.95
C THR A 91 14.06 -5.75 5.90
N ASP A 92 14.69 -5.74 4.73
CA ASP A 92 15.89 -4.93 4.49
C ASP A 92 15.65 -3.44 4.78
N GLY A 93 16.64 -2.79 5.42
CA GLY A 93 16.55 -1.40 5.85
C GLY A 93 16.32 -0.42 4.70
N ASP A 94 16.97 -0.64 3.55
CA ASP A 94 16.81 0.20 2.36
C ASP A 94 15.43 0.06 1.73
N VAL A 95 14.84 -1.15 1.79
CA VAL A 95 13.46 -1.40 1.35
C VAL A 95 12.50 -0.64 2.25
N SER A 96 12.65 -0.77 3.56
CA SER A 96 11.80 -0.09 4.54
C SER A 96 11.92 1.43 4.46
N ALA A 97 13.13 1.97 4.27
CA ALA A 97 13.36 3.40 4.08
C ALA A 97 12.67 3.94 2.81
N ARG A 98 12.72 3.17 1.70
CA ARG A 98 12.01 3.52 0.45
C ARG A 98 10.50 3.51 0.63
N ASP A 99 9.97 2.55 1.39
CA ASP A 99 8.53 2.47 1.69
C ASP A 99 8.09 3.67 2.54
N VAL A 100 8.84 4.06 3.56
CA VAL A 100 8.55 5.25 4.36
C VAL A 100 8.63 6.53 3.52
N LYS A 101 9.62 6.63 2.62
CA LYS A 101 9.72 7.76 1.69
C LYS A 101 8.48 7.87 0.81
N LEU A 102 8.00 6.76 0.25
CA LEU A 102 6.77 6.75 -0.53
C LEU A 102 5.55 7.11 0.35
N ALA A 103 5.46 6.55 1.56
CA ALA A 103 4.37 6.85 2.49
C ALA A 103 4.26 8.34 2.82
N ARG A 104 5.39 9.04 2.92
CA ARG A 104 5.45 10.50 3.12
C ARG A 104 5.02 11.29 1.88
N ALA A 105 5.40 10.80 0.69
CA ALA A 105 5.11 11.46 -0.58
C ALA A 105 3.65 11.28 -1.05
N LEU A 106 2.97 10.22 -0.62
CA LEU A 106 1.57 9.96 -0.95
C LEU A 106 0.65 10.88 -0.14
N GLU A 107 0.25 11.99 -0.74
CA GLU A 107 -0.75 12.86 -0.14
C GLU A 107 -2.15 12.24 -0.23
N THR A 108 -2.91 12.34 0.86
CA THR A 108 -4.27 11.79 0.92
C THR A 108 -5.16 12.46 -0.13
N GLY A 109 -5.77 11.66 -1.00
CA GLY A 109 -6.63 12.15 -2.07
C GLY A 109 -5.90 12.63 -3.33
N SER A 110 -4.56 12.58 -3.37
CA SER A 110 -3.83 12.84 -4.61
C SER A 110 -4.15 11.78 -5.67
N PRO A 111 -4.03 12.10 -6.98
CA PRO A 111 -4.29 11.14 -8.06
C PRO A 111 -3.50 9.84 -7.91
N THR A 112 -2.23 9.91 -7.53
CA THR A 112 -1.37 8.73 -7.29
C THR A 112 -1.84 7.90 -6.10
N CYS A 113 -2.22 8.55 -4.99
CA CYS A 113 -2.73 7.86 -3.82
C CYS A 113 -4.02 7.10 -4.15
N VAL A 114 -4.99 7.77 -4.79
CA VAL A 114 -6.26 7.18 -5.20
C VAL A 114 -6.05 6.01 -6.16
N ALA A 115 -5.18 6.15 -7.16
CA ALA A 115 -4.89 5.08 -8.13
C ALA A 115 -4.26 3.86 -7.46
N LEU A 116 -3.36 4.06 -6.49
CA LEU A 116 -2.77 2.97 -5.72
C LEU A 116 -3.82 2.29 -4.82
N GLU A 117 -4.69 3.05 -4.17
CA GLU A 117 -5.79 2.53 -3.33
C GLU A 117 -6.81 1.73 -4.12
N ASN A 118 -7.07 2.11 -5.37
CA ASN A 118 -7.92 1.36 -6.30
C ASN A 118 -7.22 0.13 -6.89
N GLY A 119 -5.89 0.08 -6.82
CA GLY A 119 -5.07 -0.95 -7.46
C GLY A 119 -4.86 -0.74 -8.96
N ASP A 120 -5.04 0.48 -9.45
CA ASP A 120 -4.86 0.84 -10.86
C ASP A 120 -3.37 0.97 -11.22
N ILE A 121 -2.53 1.30 -10.23
CA ILE A 121 -1.07 1.36 -10.35
C ILE A 121 -0.39 0.55 -9.24
N SER A 122 0.85 0.12 -9.49
CA SER A 122 1.67 -0.53 -8.47
C SER A 122 2.39 0.48 -7.56
N ALA A 123 2.92 0.02 -6.43
CA ALA A 123 3.76 0.84 -5.56
C ALA A 123 5.02 1.35 -6.26
N ASP A 124 5.58 0.58 -7.21
CA ASP A 124 6.72 1.02 -8.01
C ASP A 124 6.35 2.16 -8.97
N HIS A 125 5.19 2.08 -9.63
CA HIS A 125 4.65 3.19 -10.42
C HIS A 125 4.42 4.43 -9.53
N ALA A 126 3.81 4.26 -8.37
CA ALA A 126 3.59 5.37 -7.43
C ALA A 126 4.91 6.05 -7.02
N ARG A 127 6.00 5.27 -6.81
CA ARG A 127 7.33 5.84 -6.53
C ARG A 127 7.86 6.69 -7.69
N VAL A 128 7.71 6.21 -8.91
CA VAL A 128 8.15 6.96 -10.10
C VAL A 128 7.36 8.26 -10.24
N ILE A 129 6.04 8.20 -10.09
CA ILE A 129 5.17 9.37 -10.21
C ILE A 129 5.48 10.40 -9.12
N THR A 130 5.56 9.99 -7.86
CA THR A 130 5.88 10.90 -6.75
C THR A 130 7.29 11.49 -6.86
N ALA A 131 8.26 10.72 -7.35
CA ALA A 131 9.60 11.24 -7.64
C ALA A 131 9.59 12.28 -8.77
N ALA A 132 8.82 12.04 -9.84
CA ALA A 132 8.67 13.01 -10.93
C ALA A 132 7.96 14.28 -10.46
N ALA A 133 6.89 14.14 -9.66
CA ALA A 133 6.17 15.29 -9.09
C ALA A 133 7.07 16.16 -8.19
N SER A 134 7.96 15.54 -7.43
CA SER A 134 8.92 16.27 -6.56
C SER A 134 10.00 17.04 -7.33
N GLN A 135 10.14 16.80 -8.63
CA GLN A 135 11.13 17.46 -9.51
C GLN A 135 10.50 18.56 -10.38
N LEU A 136 9.21 18.85 -10.19
CA LEU A 136 8.59 19.96 -10.90
C LEU A 136 9.27 21.28 -10.56
N PRO A 137 9.45 22.20 -11.55
CA PRO A 137 10.08 23.49 -11.31
C PRO A 137 9.34 24.33 -10.27
N GLU A 138 10.09 25.16 -9.53
CA GLU A 138 9.50 26.16 -8.65
C GLU A 138 8.59 27.10 -9.47
N GLY A 139 7.35 27.31 -9.03
CA GLY A 139 6.37 28.17 -9.71
C GLY A 139 5.31 27.41 -10.51
N VAL A 140 5.39 26.09 -10.61
CA VAL A 140 4.25 25.29 -11.13
C VAL A 140 3.10 25.39 -10.13
N SER A 141 1.90 25.71 -10.63
CA SER A 141 0.72 25.78 -9.77
C SER A 141 0.32 24.38 -9.27
N ASP A 142 -0.32 24.30 -8.09
CA ASP A 142 -0.84 23.03 -7.56
C ASP A 142 -1.79 22.35 -8.56
N GLN A 143 -2.56 23.14 -9.30
CA GLN A 143 -3.49 22.64 -10.33
C GLN A 143 -2.75 22.00 -11.52
N ASP A 144 -1.64 22.60 -11.96
CA ASP A 144 -0.81 22.05 -13.04
C ASP A 144 -0.07 20.79 -12.55
N ALA A 145 0.44 20.80 -11.32
CA ALA A 145 1.06 19.64 -10.70
C ALA A 145 0.08 18.45 -10.64
N LEU A 146 -1.14 18.66 -10.20
CA LEU A 146 -2.21 17.64 -10.19
C LEU A 146 -2.55 17.16 -11.61
N THR A 147 -2.49 18.03 -12.61
CA THR A 147 -2.77 17.67 -14.01
C THR A 147 -1.65 16.77 -14.57
N VAL A 148 -0.40 17.09 -14.26
CA VAL A 148 0.77 16.26 -14.61
C VAL A 148 0.65 14.89 -13.93
N GLU A 149 0.34 14.87 -12.64
CA GLU A 149 0.20 13.63 -11.88
C GLU A 149 -0.89 12.73 -12.46
N ARG A 150 -2.09 13.27 -12.78
CA ARG A 150 -3.15 12.52 -13.47
C ARG A 150 -2.70 11.94 -14.79
N SER A 151 -1.94 12.71 -15.56
CA SER A 151 -1.41 12.26 -16.87
C SER A 151 -0.42 11.11 -16.73
N LEU A 152 0.36 11.08 -15.64
CA LEU A 152 1.31 10.01 -15.35
C LEU A 152 0.60 8.73 -14.84
N VAL A 153 -0.45 8.88 -14.06
CA VAL A 153 -1.29 7.75 -13.58
C VAL A 153 -2.01 7.07 -14.74
N ALA A 154 -2.40 7.81 -15.80
CA ALA A 154 -3.16 7.27 -16.94
C ALA A 154 -2.30 6.50 -17.98
N LYS A 155 -0.98 6.44 -17.81
CA LYS A 155 -0.04 5.74 -18.72
C LYS A 155 0.27 4.33 -18.25
#